data_7b10e6cb049ef9381fcdc35c39e419fa
#
_entry.id   7b10e6cb049ef9381fcdc35c39e419fa
#
_cell.length_a   1.000
_cell.length_b   1.000
_cell.length_c   1.000
_cell.angle_alpha   90.00
_cell.angle_beta   90.00
_cell.angle_gamma   90.00
#
_symmetry.space_group_name_H-M   'P 1'
#
loop_
_entity.id
_entity.type
_entity.pdbx_description
1 polymer ?
#
loop_
_entity_poly.entity_id
_entity_poly.type
_entity_poly.pdbx_seq_one_letter_code
_entity_poly.pdbx_strand_id
1 'polypeptide(L)'
;MTPDKMRRRFLACCSGIGLGGTLLPGVLWAQLQQDGAQQVTPEMLKGALGLSGLSFSETDQKSMLQAVNSSLARYDEVRNLHIPNNVAPPFYFSALTPGMKVNRTREPLRFSTPAVKRPANLEDVAFWPVTHLAQLIKTRQATSTELTKMYLARLHKYNEKLNCVVTFLDEVALAQAKQADTEIAAGRYKGPLHGIPWGAKDIIAVKGYKTTWGSGAYQDQMLDEEASLVEMLREAGAVLLAKLTTGELAQGDQWFGGQTKNPWNVEQGSSGSSAGPASATAGGLVAFGIGSETSGSILSPSARCGVTGLRPTFGRISRYGVMALSWTQDRMGPLCRYAEDCALVMSVIARPDGRDLSVSEIPFNWNAHLDVRKLRVGYLEGAFEETRDAAVKKIEERTLEQVKALGMQLVPVKLPEWSIDTSSIGVESGVFFDDLIRSNRDKEMTNPGRANSFRSSRLIPAVEYLQGQRARSMMMAKLAEATRDVDVYLVPANQGGGGGGAGRGAAPADGAAATPPAGGRGGRGGGPNRTVVGRHFGMANLACYPALNVVNGFTETGTPTNITFYARPFGEAELLALGKAYQDATGFHLKHPALT
;
A
#
# COMPACT_ATOMS: atom_id res chain seq x y z
N MET A 1 -7.58 47.26 23.29
CA MET A 1 -8.55 47.55 22.20
C MET A 1 -9.47 46.34 22.12
N THR A 2 -10.80 46.54 22.19
CA THR A 2 -11.73 45.39 22.14
C THR A 2 -11.72 44.72 20.74
N PRO A 3 -11.96 43.41 20.63
CA PRO A 3 -11.97 42.71 19.36
C PRO A 3 -12.85 43.37 18.30
N ASP A 4 -13.94 43.98 18.70
CA ASP A 4 -14.89 44.69 17.83
C ASP A 4 -14.32 46.00 17.20
N LYS A 5 -13.48 46.72 17.93
CA LYS A 5 -12.79 47.90 17.39
C LYS A 5 -11.67 47.57 16.40
N MET A 6 -10.98 46.45 16.59
CA MET A 6 -10.01 45.91 15.62
C MET A 6 -10.69 45.44 14.34
N ARG A 7 -11.81 44.75 14.44
CA ARG A 7 -12.61 44.31 13.31
C ARG A 7 -13.11 45.45 12.44
N ARG A 8 -13.68 46.51 13.06
CA ARG A 8 -14.18 47.69 12.32
C ARG A 8 -13.05 48.47 11.64
N ARG A 9 -11.87 48.61 12.24
CA ARG A 9 -10.69 49.23 11.62
C ARG A 9 -10.16 48.39 10.44
N PHE A 10 -10.13 47.08 10.58
CA PHE A 10 -9.70 46.17 9.53
C PHE A 10 -10.64 46.23 8.33
N LEU A 11 -11.95 46.14 8.56
CA LEU A 11 -12.96 46.27 7.51
C LEU A 11 -12.94 47.64 6.81
N ALA A 12 -12.70 48.71 7.56
CA ALA A 12 -12.56 50.06 7.00
C ALA A 12 -11.28 50.20 6.15
N CYS A 13 -10.16 49.58 6.53
CA CYS A 13 -8.94 49.53 5.73
C CYS A 13 -9.16 48.76 4.42
N CYS A 14 -9.82 47.62 4.47
CA CYS A 14 -10.11 46.80 3.29
C CYS A 14 -11.06 47.49 2.33
N SER A 15 -12.07 48.22 2.82
CA SER A 15 -12.97 49.03 2.01
C SER A 15 -12.26 50.21 1.33
N GLY A 16 -11.29 50.85 2.03
CA GLY A 16 -10.53 51.98 1.53
C GLY A 16 -9.55 51.68 0.39
N ILE A 17 -9.20 50.41 0.19
CA ILE A 17 -8.31 49.92 -0.89
C ILE A 17 -9.05 49.13 -1.99
N GLY A 18 -10.37 49.25 -2.07
CA GLY A 18 -11.18 48.60 -3.11
C GLY A 18 -11.33 47.10 -2.97
N LEU A 19 -10.90 46.52 -1.85
CA LEU A 19 -10.99 45.06 -1.57
C LEU A 19 -12.26 44.67 -0.81
N GLY A 20 -13.28 45.54 -0.80
CA GLY A 20 -14.55 45.32 -0.09
C GLY A 20 -15.37 44.11 -0.52
N GLY A 21 -14.99 43.42 -1.59
CA GLY A 21 -15.63 42.22 -2.07
C GLY A 21 -14.74 40.99 -2.08
N THR A 22 -13.48 41.08 -1.66
CA THR A 22 -12.56 39.97 -1.59
C THR A 22 -12.51 39.39 -0.17
N LEU A 23 -12.93 38.16 0.01
CA LEU A 23 -12.82 37.45 1.27
C LEU A 23 -11.35 37.07 1.51
N LEU A 24 -10.63 37.92 2.24
CA LEU A 24 -9.31 37.58 2.77
C LEU A 24 -9.43 36.43 3.80
N PRO A 25 -8.42 35.59 3.95
CA PRO A 25 -8.45 34.46 4.90
C PRO A 25 -8.89 34.84 6.32
N GLY A 26 -8.55 36.04 6.78
CA GLY A 26 -8.96 36.53 8.09
C GLY A 26 -10.44 36.93 8.21
N VAL A 27 -11.07 37.37 7.12
CA VAL A 27 -12.53 37.65 7.08
C VAL A 27 -13.30 36.35 6.99
N LEU A 28 -12.78 35.38 6.22
CA LEU A 28 -13.29 34.01 6.18
C LEU A 28 -13.30 33.42 7.61
N TRP A 29 -12.22 33.56 8.33
CA TRP A 29 -12.08 33.10 9.71
C TRP A 29 -13.05 33.82 10.68
N ALA A 30 -13.17 35.14 10.59
CA ALA A 30 -14.05 35.90 11.46
C ALA A 30 -15.54 35.63 11.23
N GLN A 31 -15.92 35.30 10.00
CA GLN A 31 -17.29 34.92 9.65
C GLN A 31 -17.63 33.49 10.10
N LEU A 32 -16.64 32.58 10.06
CA LEU A 32 -16.76 31.22 10.58
C LEU A 32 -16.95 31.13 12.10
N GLN A 33 -16.53 32.14 12.85
CA GLN A 33 -16.71 32.18 14.31
C GLN A 33 -18.10 32.66 14.78
N GLN A 34 -18.95 33.16 13.89
CA GLN A 34 -20.25 33.75 14.25
C GLN A 34 -21.44 32.80 14.20
N ASP A 35 -21.36 31.72 13.44
CA ASP A 35 -22.45 30.75 13.34
C ASP A 35 -22.03 29.43 14.01
N GLY A 36 -22.75 28.99 15.00
CA GLY A 36 -22.45 27.83 15.86
C GLY A 36 -22.30 26.46 15.15
N ALA A 37 -22.26 26.43 13.83
CA ALA A 37 -21.78 25.34 12.98
C ALA A 37 -21.01 25.99 11.83
N GLN A 38 -19.70 26.07 11.96
CA GLN A 38 -18.80 26.68 10.97
C GLN A 38 -18.86 25.91 9.64
N GLN A 39 -19.57 26.46 8.65
CA GLN A 39 -19.61 25.89 7.30
C GLN A 39 -19.04 26.89 6.29
N VAL A 40 -18.17 26.38 5.42
CA VAL A 40 -17.73 27.14 4.23
C VAL A 40 -18.88 27.23 3.25
N THR A 41 -19.19 28.46 2.80
CA THR A 41 -20.23 28.70 1.78
C THR A 41 -19.65 28.58 0.36
N PRO A 42 -20.49 28.43 -0.70
CA PRO A 42 -20.02 28.43 -2.08
C PRO A 42 -19.25 29.70 -2.45
N GLU A 43 -19.68 30.89 -1.96
CA GLU A 43 -19.02 32.18 -2.22
C GLU A 43 -17.63 32.22 -1.60
N MET A 44 -17.49 31.72 -0.36
CA MET A 44 -16.20 31.63 0.32
C MET A 44 -15.24 30.71 -0.44
N LEU A 45 -15.73 29.56 -0.91
CA LEU A 45 -14.93 28.63 -1.72
C LEU A 45 -14.47 29.28 -3.02
N LYS A 46 -15.37 29.99 -3.72
CA LYS A 46 -15.05 30.72 -4.95
C LYS A 46 -13.97 31.80 -4.72
N GLY A 47 -14.07 32.54 -3.60
CA GLY A 47 -13.04 33.51 -3.19
C GLY A 47 -11.69 32.85 -2.93
N ALA A 48 -11.68 31.70 -2.23
CA ALA A 48 -10.45 30.94 -1.93
C ALA A 48 -9.81 30.39 -3.22
N LEU A 49 -10.59 29.92 -4.18
CA LEU A 49 -10.10 29.48 -5.49
C LEU A 49 -9.49 30.63 -6.27
N GLY A 50 -10.12 31.81 -6.26
CA GLY A 50 -9.57 33.01 -6.88
C GLY A 50 -8.22 33.42 -6.30
N LEU A 51 -8.07 33.37 -4.97
CA LEU A 51 -6.79 33.63 -4.28
C LEU A 51 -5.72 32.59 -4.65
N SER A 52 -6.12 31.34 -4.89
CA SER A 52 -5.21 30.26 -5.29
C SER A 52 -4.89 30.27 -6.80
N GLY A 53 -5.46 31.21 -7.59
CA GLY A 53 -5.33 31.28 -9.05
C GLY A 53 -5.96 30.08 -9.76
N LEU A 54 -7.03 29.50 -9.18
CA LEU A 54 -7.68 28.28 -9.67
C LEU A 54 -9.09 28.55 -10.18
N SER A 55 -9.50 27.79 -11.19
CA SER A 55 -10.85 27.79 -11.71
C SER A 55 -11.32 26.35 -11.92
N PHE A 56 -12.49 26.01 -11.34
CA PHE A 56 -13.14 24.71 -11.50
C PHE A 56 -14.62 24.91 -11.85
N SER A 57 -15.23 23.89 -12.48
CA SER A 57 -16.67 23.93 -12.80
C SER A 57 -17.53 24.02 -11.52
N GLU A 58 -18.76 24.51 -11.65
CA GLU A 58 -19.71 24.59 -10.52
C GLU A 58 -19.97 23.21 -9.90
N THR A 59 -20.03 22.15 -10.70
CA THR A 59 -20.18 20.77 -10.21
C THR A 59 -18.99 20.35 -9.36
N ASP A 60 -17.76 20.67 -9.79
CA ASP A 60 -16.55 20.39 -9.02
C ASP A 60 -16.51 21.20 -7.72
N GLN A 61 -16.84 22.48 -7.80
CA GLN A 61 -16.91 23.35 -6.61
C GLN A 61 -17.92 22.84 -5.57
N LYS A 62 -19.09 22.35 -6.01
CA LYS A 62 -20.10 21.74 -5.13
C LYS A 62 -19.57 20.48 -4.43
N SER A 63 -18.82 19.65 -5.16
CA SER A 63 -18.17 18.46 -4.58
C SER A 63 -17.04 18.83 -3.62
N MET A 64 -16.25 19.85 -3.96
CA MET A 64 -15.19 20.37 -3.09
C MET A 64 -15.75 20.94 -1.79
N LEU A 65 -16.87 21.66 -1.83
CA LEU A 65 -17.48 22.31 -0.66
C LEU A 65 -17.75 21.30 0.46
N GLN A 66 -18.27 20.12 0.13
CA GLN A 66 -18.50 19.06 1.11
C GLN A 66 -17.19 18.56 1.73
N ALA A 67 -16.14 18.39 0.91
CA ALA A 67 -14.83 17.92 1.39
C ALA A 67 -14.14 18.96 2.29
N VAL A 68 -14.22 20.24 1.93
CA VAL A 68 -13.66 21.35 2.71
C VAL A 68 -14.35 21.44 4.07
N ASN A 69 -15.68 21.40 4.11
CA ASN A 69 -16.43 21.45 5.37
C ASN A 69 -16.10 20.25 6.29
N SER A 70 -15.93 19.04 5.71
CA SER A 70 -15.49 17.86 6.47
C SER A 70 -14.08 18.00 7.04
N SER A 71 -13.24 18.83 6.41
CA SER A 71 -11.85 19.05 6.86
C SER A 71 -11.76 19.99 8.05
N LEU A 72 -12.69 20.95 8.19
CA LEU A 72 -12.67 21.92 9.30
C LEU A 72 -12.72 21.24 10.67
N ALA A 73 -13.59 20.25 10.84
CA ALA A 73 -13.69 19.51 12.11
C ALA A 73 -12.36 18.82 12.48
N ARG A 74 -11.66 18.28 11.48
CA ARG A 74 -10.34 17.64 11.69
C ARG A 74 -9.25 18.62 12.06
N TYR A 75 -9.33 19.86 11.57
CA TYR A 75 -8.37 20.88 11.97
C TYR A 75 -8.49 21.22 13.46
N ASP A 76 -9.71 21.30 13.99
CA ASP A 76 -9.94 21.56 15.41
C ASP A 76 -9.44 20.41 16.28
N GLU A 77 -9.61 19.15 15.87
CA GLU A 77 -9.02 18.02 16.56
C GLU A 77 -7.49 18.16 16.73
N VAL A 78 -6.79 18.52 15.64
CA VAL A 78 -5.33 18.71 15.66
C VAL A 78 -4.94 19.95 16.51
N ARG A 79 -5.67 21.06 16.41
CA ARG A 79 -5.43 22.28 17.20
C ARG A 79 -5.56 22.02 18.69
N ASN A 80 -6.54 21.23 19.09
CA ASN A 80 -6.80 20.88 20.50
C ASN A 80 -5.75 19.94 21.11
N LEU A 81 -4.80 19.41 20.30
CA LEU A 81 -3.67 18.63 20.83
C LEU A 81 -2.67 19.48 21.63
N HIS A 82 -2.69 20.80 21.48
CA HIS A 82 -1.73 21.72 22.13
C HIS A 82 -0.28 21.23 22.00
N ILE A 83 0.14 20.89 20.76
CA ILE A 83 1.43 20.25 20.48
C ILE A 83 2.58 21.11 21.00
N PRO A 84 3.47 20.58 21.88
CA PRO A 84 4.60 21.34 22.41
C PRO A 84 5.56 21.81 21.29
N ASN A 85 6.22 22.96 21.50
CA ASN A 85 7.11 23.56 20.50
C ASN A 85 8.35 22.71 20.17
N ASN A 86 8.75 21.80 21.05
CA ASN A 86 9.86 20.87 20.82
C ASN A 86 9.49 19.64 19.99
N VAL A 87 8.23 19.47 19.59
CA VAL A 87 7.80 18.42 18.65
C VAL A 87 8.02 18.95 17.22
N ALA A 88 9.10 18.52 16.57
CA ALA A 88 9.42 18.90 15.21
C ALA A 88 8.55 18.18 14.17
N PRO A 89 8.16 18.80 13.05
CA PRO A 89 7.55 18.09 11.94
C PRO A 89 8.57 17.17 11.26
N PRO A 90 8.14 15.98 10.77
CA PRO A 90 9.05 15.01 10.16
C PRO A 90 9.39 15.40 8.70
N PHE A 91 10.08 16.50 8.48
CA PHE A 91 10.49 16.94 7.14
C PHE A 91 11.46 15.96 6.48
N TYR A 92 12.43 15.45 7.27
CA TYR A 92 13.22 14.28 6.92
C TYR A 92 12.56 13.08 7.57
N PHE A 93 11.60 12.49 6.87
CA PHE A 93 10.84 11.42 7.44
C PHE A 93 11.76 10.21 7.72
N SER A 94 11.81 9.80 8.97
CA SER A 94 12.42 8.56 9.41
C SER A 94 11.36 7.71 10.11
N ALA A 95 11.32 6.41 9.78
CA ALA A 95 10.48 5.46 10.49
C ALA A 95 11.02 5.15 11.90
N LEU A 96 12.31 5.47 12.16
CA LEU A 96 12.92 5.28 13.48
C LEU A 96 12.57 6.44 14.39
N THR A 97 12.00 6.12 15.55
CA THR A 97 11.80 7.08 16.63
C THR A 97 13.02 7.11 17.57
N PRO A 98 13.19 8.18 18.37
CA PRO A 98 14.28 8.25 19.36
C PRO A 98 14.31 7.01 20.26
N GLY A 99 15.50 6.45 20.49
CA GLY A 99 15.72 5.27 21.31
C GLY A 99 15.52 3.91 20.62
N MET A 100 14.94 3.85 19.43
CA MET A 100 14.89 2.61 18.64
C MET A 100 16.30 2.14 18.25
N LYS A 101 16.56 0.87 18.47
CA LYS A 101 17.82 0.22 18.06
C LYS A 101 17.56 -0.64 16.83
N VAL A 102 18.41 -0.54 15.83
CA VAL A 102 18.43 -1.38 14.63
C VAL A 102 19.81 -1.97 14.43
N ASN A 103 19.87 -3.20 13.93
CA ASN A 103 21.16 -3.81 13.57
C ASN A 103 21.70 -3.13 12.29
N ARG A 104 22.87 -2.50 12.40
CA ARG A 104 23.55 -1.83 11.27
C ARG A 104 24.73 -2.67 10.74
N THR A 105 24.99 -3.81 11.37
CA THR A 105 26.03 -4.74 10.91
C THR A 105 25.46 -5.57 9.77
N ARG A 106 26.16 -5.61 8.64
CA ARG A 106 25.79 -6.49 7.52
C ARG A 106 26.22 -7.92 7.83
N GLU A 107 25.25 -8.83 7.75
CA GLU A 107 25.45 -10.26 7.94
C GLU A 107 25.28 -11.02 6.62
N PRO A 108 25.93 -12.19 6.47
CA PRO A 108 25.71 -13.04 5.30
C PRO A 108 24.25 -13.51 5.21
N LEU A 109 23.67 -13.39 4.03
CA LEU A 109 22.33 -13.91 3.77
C LEU A 109 22.35 -15.45 3.72
N ARG A 110 21.38 -16.09 4.38
CA ARG A 110 21.23 -17.54 4.43
C ARG A 110 19.83 -17.95 3.99
N PHE A 111 19.75 -18.60 2.84
CA PHE A 111 18.49 -19.11 2.28
C PHE A 111 18.40 -20.62 2.41
N SER A 112 17.17 -21.12 2.42
CA SER A 112 16.88 -22.55 2.31
C SER A 112 17.32 -23.10 0.94
N THR A 113 17.78 -24.34 0.94
CA THR A 113 18.17 -25.07 -0.27
C THR A 113 17.33 -26.35 -0.39
N PRO A 114 16.03 -26.26 -0.76
CA PRO A 114 15.16 -27.40 -0.85
C PRO A 114 15.63 -28.38 -1.92
N ALA A 115 15.54 -29.67 -1.64
CA ALA A 115 15.70 -30.69 -2.67
C ALA A 115 14.48 -30.68 -3.59
N VAL A 116 14.71 -30.58 -4.89
CA VAL A 116 13.64 -30.51 -5.89
C VAL A 116 13.86 -31.54 -6.98
N LYS A 117 12.76 -32.00 -7.56
CA LYS A 117 12.75 -32.84 -8.75
C LYS A 117 11.77 -32.27 -9.75
N ARG A 118 12.21 -32.10 -11.00
CA ARG A 118 11.36 -31.63 -12.09
C ARG A 118 10.17 -32.57 -12.28
N PRO A 119 8.92 -32.07 -12.27
CA PRO A 119 7.74 -32.87 -12.60
C PRO A 119 7.70 -33.16 -14.10
N ALA A 120 6.90 -34.16 -14.48
CA ALA A 120 6.70 -34.51 -15.89
C ALA A 120 6.03 -33.38 -16.68
N ASN A 121 5.01 -32.73 -16.07
CA ASN A 121 4.39 -31.52 -16.60
C ASN A 121 4.97 -30.31 -15.90
N LEU A 122 5.63 -29.43 -16.65
CA LEU A 122 6.24 -28.22 -16.07
C LEU A 122 5.18 -27.23 -15.53
N GLU A 123 3.92 -27.29 -15.98
CA GLU A 123 2.85 -26.44 -15.43
C GLU A 123 2.58 -26.72 -13.95
N ASP A 124 2.91 -27.91 -13.45
CA ASP A 124 2.76 -28.27 -12.04
C ASP A 124 3.62 -27.40 -11.09
N VAL A 125 4.66 -26.74 -11.61
CA VAL A 125 5.50 -25.83 -10.81
C VAL A 125 4.97 -24.40 -10.76
N ALA A 126 3.85 -24.09 -11.42
CA ALA A 126 3.33 -22.72 -11.51
C ALA A 126 3.05 -22.08 -10.14
N PHE A 127 2.74 -22.90 -9.14
CA PHE A 127 2.48 -22.47 -7.76
C PHE A 127 3.64 -22.76 -6.78
N TRP A 128 4.77 -23.25 -7.28
CA TRP A 128 5.90 -23.55 -6.41
C TRP A 128 6.51 -22.26 -5.83
N PRO A 129 7.08 -22.31 -4.61
CA PRO A 129 7.87 -21.23 -4.06
C PRO A 129 9.04 -20.87 -4.98
N VAL A 130 9.42 -19.59 -4.99
CA VAL A 130 10.59 -19.10 -5.76
C VAL A 130 11.86 -19.85 -5.36
N THR A 131 12.00 -20.18 -4.07
CA THR A 131 13.10 -21.01 -3.55
C THR A 131 13.22 -22.36 -4.28
N HIS A 132 12.11 -23.00 -4.60
CA HIS A 132 12.08 -24.28 -5.34
C HIS A 132 12.38 -24.08 -6.83
N LEU A 133 11.78 -23.05 -7.45
CA LEU A 133 12.06 -22.70 -8.85
C LEU A 133 13.53 -22.36 -9.05
N ALA A 134 14.13 -21.62 -8.10
CA ALA A 134 15.56 -21.29 -8.10
C ALA A 134 16.45 -22.56 -8.08
N GLN A 135 16.05 -23.60 -7.32
CA GLN A 135 16.79 -24.86 -7.30
C GLN A 135 16.64 -25.63 -8.61
N LEU A 136 15.45 -25.64 -9.25
CA LEU A 136 15.28 -26.26 -10.59
C LEU A 136 16.23 -25.63 -11.61
N ILE A 137 16.35 -24.29 -11.62
CA ILE A 137 17.25 -23.56 -12.52
C ILE A 137 18.71 -23.83 -12.15
N LYS A 138 19.08 -23.66 -10.87
CA LYS A 138 20.46 -23.85 -10.38
C LYS A 138 21.00 -25.24 -10.68
N THR A 139 20.15 -26.28 -10.52
CA THR A 139 20.52 -27.68 -10.80
C THR A 139 20.29 -28.08 -12.27
N ARG A 140 19.91 -27.12 -13.13
CA ARG A 140 19.67 -27.31 -14.57
C ARG A 140 18.59 -28.37 -14.87
N GLN A 141 17.65 -28.59 -13.96
CA GLN A 141 16.48 -29.45 -14.18
C GLN A 141 15.41 -28.74 -15.01
N ALA A 142 15.37 -27.41 -14.99
CA ALA A 142 14.59 -26.57 -15.89
C ALA A 142 15.41 -25.35 -16.30
N THR A 143 15.14 -24.83 -17.51
CA THR A 143 15.74 -23.59 -18.00
C THR A 143 14.85 -22.40 -17.67
N SER A 144 15.43 -21.21 -17.62
CA SER A 144 14.67 -19.95 -17.50
C SER A 144 13.69 -19.78 -18.65
N THR A 145 14.12 -20.14 -19.89
CA THR A 145 13.27 -20.07 -21.08
C THR A 145 12.05 -20.99 -20.97
N GLU A 146 12.18 -22.21 -20.41
CA GLU A 146 11.04 -23.11 -20.20
C GLU A 146 10.04 -22.54 -19.18
N LEU A 147 10.54 -22.05 -18.03
CA LEU A 147 9.70 -21.41 -17.02
C LEU A 147 9.01 -20.15 -17.54
N THR A 148 9.75 -19.31 -18.27
CA THR A 148 9.20 -18.09 -18.88
C THR A 148 8.09 -18.41 -19.87
N LYS A 149 8.29 -19.36 -20.76
CA LYS A 149 7.23 -19.82 -21.70
C LYS A 149 6.00 -20.34 -20.97
N MET A 150 6.19 -21.13 -19.92
CA MET A 150 5.08 -21.66 -19.12
C MET A 150 4.28 -20.53 -18.47
N TYR A 151 4.93 -19.58 -17.82
CA TYR A 151 4.24 -18.47 -17.17
C TYR A 151 3.59 -17.51 -18.19
N LEU A 152 4.22 -17.19 -19.33
CA LEU A 152 3.61 -16.40 -20.39
C LEU A 152 2.35 -17.09 -20.95
N ALA A 153 2.42 -18.39 -21.22
CA ALA A 153 1.26 -19.16 -21.67
C ALA A 153 0.10 -19.09 -20.66
N ARG A 154 0.40 -19.19 -19.37
CA ARG A 154 -0.60 -19.03 -18.31
C ARG A 154 -1.14 -17.59 -18.21
N LEU A 155 -0.28 -16.57 -18.33
CA LEU A 155 -0.71 -15.18 -18.36
C LEU A 155 -1.70 -14.93 -19.50
N HIS A 156 -1.38 -15.34 -20.72
CA HIS A 156 -2.30 -15.19 -21.87
C HIS A 156 -3.60 -15.97 -21.67
N LYS A 157 -3.52 -17.21 -21.20
CA LYS A 157 -4.69 -18.09 -21.00
C LYS A 157 -5.68 -17.53 -19.97
N TYR A 158 -5.19 -17.01 -18.86
CA TYR A 158 -6.05 -16.64 -17.73
C TYR A 158 -6.31 -15.13 -17.60
N ASN A 159 -5.61 -14.28 -18.38
CA ASN A 159 -5.83 -12.83 -18.29
C ASN A 159 -7.24 -12.41 -18.73
N GLU A 160 -7.87 -13.13 -19.66
CA GLU A 160 -9.25 -12.85 -20.05
C GLU A 160 -10.22 -12.91 -18.84
N LYS A 161 -9.99 -13.88 -17.92
CA LYS A 161 -10.81 -14.04 -16.72
C LYS A 161 -10.39 -13.10 -15.58
N LEU A 162 -9.07 -12.87 -15.42
CA LEU A 162 -8.54 -12.16 -14.26
C LEU A 162 -8.32 -10.67 -14.50
N ASN A 163 -8.19 -10.26 -15.76
CA ASN A 163 -7.93 -8.87 -16.16
C ASN A 163 -6.81 -8.22 -15.34
N CYS A 164 -5.67 -8.93 -15.21
CA CYS A 164 -4.57 -8.55 -14.33
C CYS A 164 -3.33 -7.99 -15.05
N VAL A 165 -3.33 -7.93 -16.40
CA VAL A 165 -2.21 -7.46 -17.21
C VAL A 165 -2.58 -6.20 -17.98
N VAL A 166 -1.73 -5.17 -17.92
CA VAL A 166 -1.82 -3.95 -18.74
C VAL A 166 -1.02 -4.14 -20.04
N THR A 167 0.22 -4.64 -19.90
CA THR A 167 1.13 -4.80 -21.04
C THR A 167 1.90 -6.11 -20.90
N PHE A 168 1.79 -6.96 -21.92
CA PHE A 168 2.62 -8.16 -22.05
C PHE A 168 4.01 -7.79 -22.59
N LEU A 169 5.06 -8.44 -22.09
CA LEU A 169 6.45 -8.16 -22.43
C LEU A 169 7.15 -9.42 -23.01
N ASP A 170 6.44 -10.20 -23.82
CA ASP A 170 6.84 -11.52 -24.30
C ASP A 170 8.24 -11.55 -24.91
N GLU A 171 8.54 -10.62 -25.84
CA GLU A 171 9.83 -10.56 -26.53
C GLU A 171 10.98 -10.29 -25.56
N VAL A 172 10.80 -9.30 -24.67
CA VAL A 172 11.80 -8.94 -23.65
C VAL A 172 11.98 -10.08 -22.67
N ALA A 173 10.89 -10.69 -22.22
CA ALA A 173 10.92 -11.82 -21.29
C ALA A 173 11.71 -13.00 -21.87
N LEU A 174 11.42 -13.36 -23.13
CA LEU A 174 12.13 -14.46 -23.80
C LEU A 174 13.61 -14.13 -24.05
N ALA A 175 13.93 -12.88 -24.37
CA ALA A 175 15.32 -12.44 -24.53
C ALA A 175 16.09 -12.50 -23.20
N GLN A 176 15.49 -11.99 -22.10
CA GLN A 176 16.07 -12.05 -20.76
C GLN A 176 16.25 -13.49 -20.29
N ALA A 177 15.26 -14.37 -20.53
CA ALA A 177 15.32 -15.78 -20.16
C ALA A 177 16.44 -16.52 -20.90
N LYS A 178 16.58 -16.29 -22.22
CA LYS A 178 17.67 -16.87 -23.03
C LYS A 178 19.05 -16.39 -22.58
N GLN A 179 19.16 -15.11 -22.20
CA GLN A 179 20.38 -14.57 -21.62
C GLN A 179 20.71 -15.26 -20.29
N ALA A 180 19.73 -15.41 -19.40
CA ALA A 180 19.90 -16.12 -18.12
C ALA A 180 20.37 -17.57 -18.34
N ASP A 181 19.77 -18.30 -19.28
CA ASP A 181 20.17 -19.66 -19.61
C ASP A 181 21.62 -19.73 -20.12
N THR A 182 22.01 -18.79 -20.97
CA THR A 182 23.39 -18.68 -21.49
C THR A 182 24.40 -18.41 -20.36
N GLU A 183 24.08 -17.48 -19.47
CA GLU A 183 24.94 -17.13 -18.33
C GLU A 183 25.07 -18.31 -17.33
N ILE A 184 23.98 -18.99 -17.02
CA ILE A 184 23.95 -20.16 -16.12
C ILE A 184 24.72 -21.33 -16.73
N ALA A 185 24.53 -21.60 -18.03
CA ALA A 185 25.27 -22.65 -18.75
C ALA A 185 26.79 -22.40 -18.70
N ALA A 186 27.20 -21.13 -18.77
CA ALA A 186 28.60 -20.69 -18.66
C ALA A 186 29.12 -20.63 -17.21
N GLY A 187 28.35 -21.10 -16.22
CA GLY A 187 28.74 -21.09 -14.80
C GLY A 187 28.58 -19.76 -14.07
N ARG A 188 28.00 -18.76 -14.72
CA ARG A 188 27.76 -17.43 -14.14
C ARG A 188 26.36 -17.34 -13.50
N TYR A 189 26.15 -18.08 -12.42
CA TYR A 189 24.90 -18.03 -11.66
C TYR A 189 24.89 -16.84 -10.69
N LYS A 190 23.99 -15.86 -10.90
CA LYS A 190 23.94 -14.60 -10.15
C LYS A 190 23.25 -14.71 -8.78
N GLY A 191 22.50 -15.78 -8.55
CA GLY A 191 21.77 -15.98 -7.29
C GLY A 191 20.34 -16.50 -7.49
N PRO A 192 19.55 -16.63 -6.39
CA PRO A 192 18.27 -17.32 -6.45
C PRO A 192 17.19 -16.68 -7.34
N LEU A 193 17.32 -15.42 -7.73
CA LEU A 193 16.40 -14.77 -8.68
C LEU A 193 16.84 -14.87 -10.14
N HIS A 194 18.02 -15.47 -10.42
CA HIS A 194 18.52 -15.60 -11.79
C HIS A 194 17.63 -16.53 -12.62
N GLY A 195 17.00 -15.97 -13.65
CA GLY A 195 16.08 -16.67 -14.53
C GLY A 195 14.63 -16.80 -13.99
N ILE A 196 14.29 -16.15 -12.88
CA ILE A 196 12.96 -16.25 -12.27
C ILE A 196 12.00 -15.23 -12.88
N PRO A 197 10.83 -15.67 -13.40
CA PRO A 197 9.81 -14.81 -14.01
C PRO A 197 9.01 -14.00 -12.99
N TRP A 198 8.86 -12.68 -13.22
CA TRP A 198 8.12 -11.77 -12.32
C TRP A 198 7.28 -10.74 -13.07
N GLY A 199 6.40 -10.03 -12.33
CA GLY A 199 5.56 -8.98 -12.88
C GLY A 199 5.60 -7.68 -12.07
N ALA A 200 5.59 -6.54 -12.78
CA ALA A 200 5.68 -5.20 -12.22
C ALA A 200 4.32 -4.51 -12.18
N LYS A 201 3.90 -3.98 -11.02
CA LYS A 201 2.73 -3.09 -10.93
C LYS A 201 2.88 -1.90 -11.88
N ASP A 202 1.81 -1.51 -12.57
CA ASP A 202 1.85 -0.49 -13.62
C ASP A 202 1.92 0.97 -13.11
N ILE A 203 2.55 1.16 -11.96
CA ILE A 203 3.07 2.46 -11.50
C ILE A 203 4.59 2.51 -11.51
N ILE A 204 5.23 1.38 -11.84
CA ILE A 204 6.68 1.20 -11.88
C ILE A 204 7.12 1.44 -13.32
N ALA A 205 7.96 2.43 -13.54
CA ALA A 205 8.46 2.76 -14.87
C ALA A 205 9.38 1.64 -15.39
N VAL A 206 9.07 1.21 -16.61
CA VAL A 206 9.92 0.32 -17.41
C VAL A 206 10.22 1.05 -18.71
N LYS A 207 11.47 1.45 -18.90
CA LYS A 207 11.88 2.26 -20.06
C LYS A 207 11.53 1.57 -21.38
N GLY A 208 10.92 2.33 -22.29
CA GLY A 208 10.46 1.83 -23.58
C GLY A 208 9.07 1.23 -23.59
N TYR A 209 8.37 1.20 -22.43
CA TYR A 209 7.01 0.69 -22.30
C TYR A 209 6.10 1.68 -21.60
N LYS A 210 4.80 1.64 -21.94
CA LYS A 210 3.81 2.48 -21.30
C LYS A 210 3.75 2.22 -19.80
N THR A 211 3.59 3.29 -19.01
CA THR A 211 3.34 3.24 -17.57
C THR A 211 2.12 4.08 -17.28
N THR A 212 0.96 3.43 -17.24
CA THR A 212 -0.36 4.08 -17.38
C THR A 212 -0.95 4.52 -16.05
N TRP A 213 -0.38 4.09 -14.93
CA TRP A 213 -0.93 4.32 -13.59
C TRP A 213 -2.39 3.85 -13.44
N GLY A 214 -2.85 2.97 -14.35
CA GLY A 214 -4.22 2.44 -14.40
C GLY A 214 -5.28 3.47 -14.80
N SER A 215 -4.89 4.67 -15.26
CA SER A 215 -5.79 5.79 -15.54
C SER A 215 -5.90 6.06 -17.03
N GLY A 216 -7.13 6.34 -17.50
CA GLY A 216 -7.38 6.80 -18.86
C GLY A 216 -6.60 8.06 -19.21
N ALA A 217 -6.39 8.96 -18.24
CA ALA A 217 -5.59 10.17 -18.43
C ALA A 217 -4.11 9.90 -18.76
N TYR A 218 -3.61 8.71 -18.47
CA TYR A 218 -2.22 8.33 -18.67
C TYR A 218 -2.04 7.04 -19.50
N GLN A 219 -3.09 6.56 -20.16
CA GLN A 219 -3.07 5.28 -20.90
C GLN A 219 -2.00 5.20 -22.00
N ASP A 220 -1.54 6.34 -22.50
CA ASP A 220 -0.52 6.43 -23.55
C ASP A 220 0.82 6.97 -23.02
N GLN A 221 0.98 7.09 -21.70
CA GLN A 221 2.16 7.68 -21.09
C GLN A 221 3.40 6.79 -21.30
N MET A 222 4.45 7.39 -21.85
CA MET A 222 5.80 6.84 -21.96
C MET A 222 6.72 7.64 -21.04
N LEU A 223 7.37 6.96 -20.09
CA LEU A 223 8.36 7.60 -19.20
C LEU A 223 9.77 7.27 -19.72
N ASP A 224 10.61 8.29 -19.88
CA ASP A 224 12.03 8.12 -20.30
C ASP A 224 12.92 7.82 -19.11
N GLU A 225 12.43 7.01 -18.20
CA GLU A 225 13.17 6.54 -17.03
C GLU A 225 12.88 5.07 -16.76
N GLU A 226 13.77 4.42 -16.01
CA GLU A 226 13.58 3.08 -15.50
C GLU A 226 13.64 3.09 -13.97
N ALA A 227 12.70 2.44 -13.32
CA ALA A 227 12.69 2.35 -11.89
C ALA A 227 13.89 1.54 -11.36
N SER A 228 14.56 2.04 -10.31
CA SER A 228 15.74 1.40 -9.72
C SER A 228 15.52 -0.05 -9.38
N LEU A 229 14.34 -0.42 -8.88
CA LEU A 229 14.03 -1.82 -8.56
C LEU A 229 13.98 -2.73 -9.80
N VAL A 230 13.61 -2.19 -10.99
CA VAL A 230 13.63 -2.93 -12.25
C VAL A 230 15.07 -3.18 -12.68
N GLU A 231 15.93 -2.15 -12.59
CA GLU A 231 17.37 -2.29 -12.85
C GLU A 231 17.99 -3.34 -11.92
N MET A 232 17.72 -3.27 -10.61
CA MET A 232 18.26 -4.21 -9.62
C MET A 232 17.83 -5.66 -9.89
N LEU A 233 16.56 -5.88 -10.23
CA LEU A 233 16.05 -7.22 -10.58
C LEU A 233 16.64 -7.74 -11.89
N ARG A 234 16.80 -6.88 -12.90
CA ARG A 234 17.47 -7.23 -14.16
C ARG A 234 18.94 -7.57 -13.93
N GLU A 235 19.66 -6.81 -13.10
CA GLU A 235 21.05 -7.12 -12.70
C GLU A 235 21.16 -8.50 -12.04
N ALA A 236 20.19 -8.86 -11.20
CA ALA A 236 20.09 -10.18 -10.59
C ALA A 236 19.68 -11.29 -11.57
N GLY A 237 19.33 -10.93 -12.81
CA GLY A 237 18.93 -11.84 -13.88
C GLY A 237 17.47 -12.30 -13.80
N ALA A 238 16.61 -11.63 -13.04
CA ALA A 238 15.17 -11.91 -13.01
C ALA A 238 14.51 -11.49 -14.34
N VAL A 239 13.45 -12.21 -14.75
CA VAL A 239 12.81 -12.08 -16.06
C VAL A 239 11.48 -11.35 -15.92
N LEU A 240 11.35 -10.15 -16.49
CA LEU A 240 10.11 -9.37 -16.43
C LEU A 240 9.12 -9.82 -17.50
N LEU A 241 7.96 -10.37 -17.07
CA LEU A 241 6.93 -10.90 -17.96
C LEU A 241 5.91 -9.88 -18.42
N ALA A 242 5.52 -8.96 -17.53
CA ALA A 242 4.39 -8.07 -17.79
C ALA A 242 4.37 -6.86 -16.85
N LYS A 243 3.69 -5.78 -17.33
CA LYS A 243 3.17 -4.72 -16.49
C LYS A 243 1.79 -5.17 -16.00
N LEU A 244 1.65 -5.31 -14.69
CA LEU A 244 0.45 -5.81 -14.03
C LEU A 244 -0.44 -4.66 -13.56
N THR A 245 -1.75 -4.86 -13.59
CA THR A 245 -2.73 -3.81 -13.30
C THR A 245 -2.56 -3.17 -11.92
N THR A 246 -2.90 -1.91 -11.87
CA THR A 246 -3.12 -1.15 -10.64
C THR A 246 -4.50 -0.53 -10.69
N GLY A 247 -5.19 -0.42 -9.57
CA GLY A 247 -6.35 0.46 -9.53
C GLY A 247 -5.94 1.89 -9.87
N GLU A 248 -6.82 2.64 -10.53
CA GLU A 248 -6.54 3.96 -11.07
C GLU A 248 -5.84 4.87 -10.06
N LEU A 249 -4.69 5.42 -10.45
CA LEU A 249 -3.82 6.25 -9.62
C LEU A 249 -3.56 5.62 -8.23
N ALA A 250 -3.29 4.31 -8.23
CA ALA A 250 -3.06 3.48 -7.05
C ALA A 250 -4.23 3.46 -6.05
N GLN A 251 -5.50 3.34 -6.51
CA GLN A 251 -6.67 3.17 -5.65
C GLN A 251 -7.61 2.07 -6.14
N GLY A 252 -7.91 1.08 -5.26
CA GLY A 252 -8.82 -0.02 -5.57
C GLY A 252 -8.28 -0.93 -6.67
N ASP A 253 -9.18 -1.61 -7.37
CA ASP A 253 -8.90 -2.61 -8.41
C ASP A 253 -9.52 -2.29 -9.77
N GLN A 254 -10.15 -1.11 -9.87
CA GLN A 254 -10.69 -0.58 -11.13
C GLN A 254 -9.62 0.23 -11.85
N TRP A 255 -9.44 -0.02 -13.14
CA TRP A 255 -8.54 0.68 -14.03
C TRP A 255 -9.23 0.92 -15.38
N PHE A 256 -8.63 1.65 -16.30
CA PHE A 256 -9.30 1.97 -17.59
C PHE A 256 -9.67 0.73 -18.41
N GLY A 257 -9.03 -0.42 -18.22
CA GLY A 257 -9.38 -1.71 -18.84
C GLY A 257 -10.41 -2.54 -18.07
N GLY A 258 -11.04 -1.99 -17.01
CA GLY A 258 -12.05 -2.66 -16.19
C GLY A 258 -11.57 -3.04 -14.78
N GLN A 259 -12.08 -4.13 -14.23
CA GLN A 259 -11.76 -4.59 -12.88
C GLN A 259 -10.86 -5.81 -12.88
N THR A 260 -9.78 -5.76 -12.13
CA THR A 260 -8.94 -6.95 -11.84
C THR A 260 -9.65 -7.88 -10.87
N LYS A 261 -9.67 -9.18 -11.20
CA LYS A 261 -10.47 -10.18 -10.49
C LYS A 261 -9.67 -10.97 -9.45
N ASN A 262 -10.42 -11.48 -8.45
CA ASN A 262 -9.91 -12.39 -7.44
C ASN A 262 -9.87 -13.83 -8.00
N PRO A 263 -8.70 -14.50 -8.08
CA PRO A 263 -8.60 -15.85 -8.62
C PRO A 263 -9.39 -16.92 -7.84
N TRP A 264 -9.73 -16.68 -6.58
CA TRP A 264 -10.56 -17.58 -5.78
C TRP A 264 -12.06 -17.42 -6.06
N ASN A 265 -12.46 -16.27 -6.56
CA ASN A 265 -13.83 -15.96 -6.95
C ASN A 265 -13.82 -14.82 -7.98
N VAL A 266 -13.94 -15.14 -9.25
CA VAL A 266 -13.85 -14.18 -10.36
C VAL A 266 -15.01 -13.18 -10.43
N GLU A 267 -16.09 -13.41 -9.69
CA GLU A 267 -17.16 -12.43 -9.52
C GLU A 267 -16.75 -11.25 -8.64
N GLN A 268 -15.70 -11.44 -7.85
CA GLN A 268 -15.17 -10.42 -6.95
C GLN A 268 -13.93 -9.76 -7.56
N GLY A 269 -13.74 -8.49 -7.23
CA GLY A 269 -12.48 -7.80 -7.48
C GLY A 269 -11.35 -8.29 -6.57
N SER A 270 -10.12 -8.14 -7.04
CA SER A 270 -8.90 -8.53 -6.32
C SER A 270 -8.60 -7.65 -5.10
N SER A 271 -9.36 -6.57 -4.86
CA SER A 271 -8.90 -5.45 -4.02
C SER A 271 -7.62 -4.81 -4.62
N GLY A 272 -7.09 -3.78 -3.97
CA GLY A 272 -5.95 -3.05 -4.54
C GLY A 272 -5.27 -2.09 -3.57
N SER A 273 -4.36 -1.34 -4.12
CA SER A 273 -4.15 -1.03 -5.54
C SER A 273 -3.11 -1.92 -6.25
N SER A 274 -2.39 -2.81 -5.57
CA SER A 274 -1.54 -3.82 -6.23
C SER A 274 -2.41 -5.00 -6.72
N ALA A 275 -3.43 -4.66 -7.50
CA ALA A 275 -4.48 -5.56 -7.96
C ALA A 275 -3.91 -6.69 -8.83
N GLY A 276 -3.22 -6.35 -9.92
CA GLY A 276 -2.59 -7.29 -10.82
C GLY A 276 -1.49 -8.13 -10.16
N PRO A 277 -0.55 -7.54 -9.39
CA PRO A 277 0.47 -8.31 -8.67
C PRO A 277 -0.12 -9.38 -7.75
N ALA A 278 -1.19 -9.07 -6.99
CA ALA A 278 -1.84 -10.06 -6.12
C ALA A 278 -2.58 -11.14 -6.92
N SER A 279 -3.38 -10.74 -7.91
CA SER A 279 -4.16 -11.65 -8.76
C SER A 279 -3.26 -12.60 -9.56
N ALA A 280 -2.24 -12.06 -10.24
CA ALA A 280 -1.32 -12.87 -11.04
C ALA A 280 -0.49 -13.84 -10.18
N THR A 281 -0.02 -13.41 -9.00
CA THR A 281 0.71 -14.28 -8.08
C THR A 281 -0.18 -15.39 -7.54
N ALA A 282 -1.41 -15.07 -7.10
CA ALA A 282 -2.38 -16.06 -6.62
C ALA A 282 -2.78 -17.07 -7.69
N GLY A 283 -2.94 -16.61 -8.93
CA GLY A 283 -3.27 -17.46 -10.08
C GLY A 283 -2.12 -18.29 -10.62
N GLY A 284 -0.91 -18.17 -10.08
CA GLY A 284 0.28 -18.87 -10.60
C GLY A 284 0.64 -18.41 -12.00
N LEU A 285 0.48 -17.11 -12.30
CA LEU A 285 0.79 -16.50 -13.61
C LEU A 285 2.15 -15.81 -13.62
N VAL A 286 2.73 -15.61 -12.47
CA VAL A 286 4.10 -15.12 -12.24
C VAL A 286 4.66 -15.84 -11.02
N ALA A 287 5.98 -15.94 -10.90
CA ALA A 287 6.61 -16.49 -9.71
C ALA A 287 6.45 -15.54 -8.51
N PHE A 288 6.56 -14.24 -8.75
CA PHE A 288 6.25 -13.18 -7.79
C PHE A 288 5.84 -11.88 -8.50
N GLY A 289 5.13 -11.01 -7.78
CA GLY A 289 4.80 -9.67 -8.23
C GLY A 289 5.44 -8.60 -7.35
N ILE A 290 5.74 -7.43 -7.91
CA ILE A 290 6.11 -6.24 -7.14
C ILE A 290 4.94 -5.27 -7.13
N GLY A 291 4.51 -4.90 -5.92
CA GLY A 291 3.47 -3.92 -5.66
C GLY A 291 3.97 -2.70 -4.89
N SER A 292 3.04 -1.86 -4.51
CA SER A 292 3.29 -0.68 -3.68
C SER A 292 2.20 -0.50 -2.64
N GLU A 293 2.55 0.13 -1.53
CA GLU A 293 1.58 0.52 -0.51
C GLU A 293 1.84 1.91 0.03
N THR A 294 0.81 2.76 -0.08
CA THR A 294 0.68 3.98 0.70
C THR A 294 -0.17 3.68 1.94
N SER A 295 -1.33 3.03 1.74
CA SER A 295 -2.27 2.66 2.82
C SER A 295 -3.10 1.43 2.42
N GLY A 296 -2.59 0.22 2.66
CA GLY A 296 -3.26 -1.05 2.42
C GLY A 296 -3.05 -1.66 1.04
N SER A 297 -2.32 -1.00 0.14
CA SER A 297 -2.27 -1.39 -1.27
C SER A 297 -1.40 -2.62 -1.59
N ILE A 298 -0.68 -3.20 -0.62
CA ILE A 298 -0.09 -4.53 -0.66
C ILE A 298 -0.93 -5.48 0.20
N LEU A 299 -1.19 -5.09 1.45
CA LEU A 299 -1.83 -5.98 2.43
C LEU A 299 -3.26 -6.36 2.04
N SER A 300 -4.08 -5.39 1.57
CA SER A 300 -5.48 -5.67 1.23
C SER A 300 -5.65 -6.61 0.03
N PRO A 301 -4.98 -6.41 -1.13
CA PRO A 301 -5.06 -7.36 -2.23
C PRO A 301 -4.38 -8.70 -1.90
N SER A 302 -3.31 -8.71 -1.08
CA SER A 302 -2.72 -9.96 -0.60
C SER A 302 -3.71 -10.79 0.23
N ALA A 303 -4.44 -10.14 1.15
CA ALA A 303 -5.47 -10.79 1.94
C ALA A 303 -6.63 -11.29 1.06
N ARG A 304 -7.08 -10.49 0.09
CA ARG A 304 -8.18 -10.86 -0.82
C ARG A 304 -7.83 -12.03 -1.72
N CYS A 305 -6.62 -12.03 -2.26
CA CYS A 305 -6.16 -13.06 -3.20
C CYS A 305 -5.43 -14.23 -2.53
N GLY A 306 -5.25 -14.21 -1.19
CA GLY A 306 -4.62 -15.31 -0.46
C GLY A 306 -3.15 -15.50 -0.79
N VAL A 307 -2.40 -14.40 -0.91
CA VAL A 307 -0.94 -14.42 -1.14
C VAL A 307 -0.18 -13.82 0.04
N THR A 308 1.09 -14.14 0.12
CA THR A 308 2.00 -13.55 1.10
C THR A 308 2.49 -12.21 0.58
N GLY A 309 2.04 -11.12 1.21
CA GLY A 309 2.42 -9.77 0.81
C GLY A 309 3.23 -9.07 1.90
N LEU A 310 4.43 -8.63 1.55
CA LEU A 310 5.28 -7.85 2.44
C LEU A 310 5.18 -6.36 2.12
N ARG A 311 4.72 -5.58 3.09
CA ARG A 311 4.89 -4.13 3.13
C ARG A 311 6.13 -3.82 3.96
N PRO A 312 7.25 -3.41 3.35
CA PRO A 312 8.46 -3.10 4.11
C PRO A 312 8.35 -1.77 4.87
N THR A 313 9.35 -1.50 5.70
CA THR A 313 9.58 -0.18 6.30
C THR A 313 9.77 0.87 5.20
N PHE A 314 9.27 2.09 5.42
CA PHE A 314 9.60 3.23 4.55
C PHE A 314 11.12 3.47 4.52
N GLY A 315 11.65 3.74 3.33
CA GLY A 315 13.09 3.90 3.16
C GLY A 315 13.87 2.59 3.14
N ARG A 316 13.21 1.44 2.93
CA ARG A 316 13.87 0.15 2.73
C ARG A 316 14.20 -0.12 1.26
N ILE A 317 13.35 0.33 0.34
CA ILE A 317 13.45 0.13 -1.10
C ILE A 317 13.29 1.47 -1.80
N SER A 318 14.09 1.72 -2.83
CA SER A 318 13.99 2.91 -3.65
C SER A 318 12.64 3.00 -4.38
N ARG A 319 12.12 4.22 -4.45
CA ARG A 319 10.91 4.59 -5.20
C ARG A 319 11.25 5.40 -6.46
N TYR A 320 12.53 5.54 -6.81
CA TYR A 320 12.91 6.21 -8.05
C TYR A 320 12.28 5.50 -9.25
N GLY A 321 11.66 6.27 -10.14
CA GLY A 321 10.91 5.75 -11.29
C GLY A 321 9.56 5.12 -10.95
N VAL A 322 8.99 5.45 -9.78
CA VAL A 322 7.68 4.96 -9.34
C VAL A 322 6.73 6.14 -9.08
N MET A 323 5.49 6.05 -9.57
CA MET A 323 4.46 7.04 -9.28
C MET A 323 4.28 7.25 -7.78
N ALA A 324 4.32 8.47 -7.32
CA ALA A 324 4.09 8.80 -5.92
C ALA A 324 2.61 9.06 -5.61
N LEU A 325 2.17 8.66 -4.41
CA LEU A 325 0.98 9.19 -3.74
C LEU A 325 1.36 9.97 -2.49
N SER A 326 2.41 9.52 -1.80
CA SER A 326 2.90 10.17 -0.58
C SER A 326 4.39 9.92 -0.44
N TRP A 327 5.18 10.99 -0.53
CA TRP A 327 6.63 10.92 -0.36
C TRP A 327 7.07 10.45 1.03
N THR A 328 6.17 10.51 2.03
CA THR A 328 6.46 10.12 3.41
C THR A 328 5.84 8.77 3.81
N GLN A 329 5.11 8.09 2.90
CA GLN A 329 4.44 6.82 3.22
C GLN A 329 4.60 5.72 2.18
N ASP A 330 4.89 6.05 0.89
CA ASP A 330 4.94 5.05 -0.17
C ASP A 330 6.08 4.06 0.04
N ARG A 331 5.76 2.79 -0.11
CA ARG A 331 6.67 1.66 0.02
C ARG A 331 6.45 0.69 -1.13
N MET A 332 7.53 0.20 -1.69
CA MET A 332 7.50 -0.90 -2.64
C MET A 332 7.64 -2.21 -1.88
N GLY A 333 7.04 -3.30 -2.38
CA GLY A 333 7.18 -4.59 -1.72
C GLY A 333 6.73 -5.77 -2.56
N PRO A 334 7.25 -6.98 -2.26
CA PRO A 334 6.92 -8.19 -2.98
C PRO A 334 5.58 -8.78 -2.53
N LEU A 335 4.89 -9.38 -3.52
CA LEU A 335 3.76 -10.26 -3.34
C LEU A 335 4.18 -11.64 -3.87
N CYS A 336 4.28 -12.61 -2.96
CA CYS A 336 4.78 -13.95 -3.21
C CYS A 336 3.79 -14.99 -2.69
N ARG A 337 4.10 -16.27 -2.86
CA ARG A 337 3.31 -17.34 -2.24
C ARG A 337 3.88 -17.79 -0.90
N TYR A 338 5.16 -17.52 -0.65
CA TYR A 338 5.88 -17.97 0.53
C TYR A 338 6.68 -16.83 1.16
N ALA A 339 6.84 -16.80 2.49
CA ALA A 339 7.51 -15.70 3.19
C ALA A 339 9.01 -15.62 2.84
N GLU A 340 9.68 -16.74 2.66
CA GLU A 340 11.09 -16.74 2.25
C GLU A 340 11.29 -16.22 0.83
N ASP A 341 10.29 -16.36 -0.06
CA ASP A 341 10.34 -15.76 -1.39
C ASP A 341 10.36 -14.23 -1.30
N CYS A 342 9.60 -13.66 -0.35
CA CYS A 342 9.69 -12.22 -0.07
C CYS A 342 11.10 -11.84 0.39
N ALA A 343 11.76 -12.66 1.21
CA ALA A 343 13.14 -12.42 1.62
C ALA A 343 14.13 -12.49 0.45
N LEU A 344 13.93 -13.43 -0.49
CA LEU A 344 14.74 -13.48 -1.72
C LEU A 344 14.64 -12.20 -2.53
N VAL A 345 13.43 -11.72 -2.76
CA VAL A 345 13.21 -10.46 -3.49
C VAL A 345 13.83 -9.27 -2.74
N MET A 346 13.58 -9.18 -1.42
CA MET A 346 14.15 -8.13 -0.56
C MET A 346 15.67 -8.11 -0.61
N SER A 347 16.33 -9.27 -0.68
CA SER A 347 17.80 -9.36 -0.73
C SER A 347 18.42 -8.64 -1.94
N VAL A 348 17.64 -8.47 -3.00
CA VAL A 348 18.05 -7.78 -4.23
C VAL A 348 17.69 -6.30 -4.21
N ILE A 349 16.46 -5.97 -3.83
CA ILE A 349 15.92 -4.60 -4.01
C ILE A 349 16.02 -3.73 -2.75
N ALA A 350 16.32 -4.29 -1.57
CA ALA A 350 16.42 -3.54 -0.31
C ALA A 350 17.83 -2.97 -0.11
N ARG A 351 18.22 -2.05 -0.99
CA ARG A 351 19.52 -1.37 -0.95
C ARG A 351 19.41 0.07 -1.50
N PRO A 352 20.29 0.98 -1.06
CA PRO A 352 20.38 2.32 -1.64
C PRO A 352 20.74 2.27 -3.14
N ASP A 353 20.19 3.21 -3.91
CA ASP A 353 20.48 3.41 -5.34
C ASP A 353 21.17 4.75 -5.61
N GLY A 354 21.31 5.60 -4.59
CA GLY A 354 21.86 6.95 -4.71
C GLY A 354 20.90 7.97 -5.36
N ARG A 355 19.69 7.57 -5.73
CA ARG A 355 18.65 8.41 -6.37
C ARG A 355 17.48 8.73 -5.43
N ASP A 356 16.96 7.76 -4.70
CA ASP A 356 15.95 8.01 -3.64
C ASP A 356 16.65 8.22 -2.30
N LEU A 357 16.80 9.50 -1.91
CA LEU A 357 17.46 9.91 -0.67
C LEU A 357 16.75 9.45 0.61
N SER A 358 15.53 8.92 0.52
CA SER A 358 14.82 8.35 1.67
C SER A 358 15.31 6.95 2.03
N VAL A 359 16.06 6.28 1.17
CA VAL A 359 16.53 4.90 1.42
C VAL A 359 17.63 4.90 2.46
N SER A 360 17.41 4.14 3.52
CA SER A 360 18.35 3.97 4.62
C SER A 360 19.42 2.92 4.29
N GLU A 361 20.66 3.16 4.76
CA GLU A 361 21.78 2.20 4.64
C GLU A 361 21.72 1.04 5.66
N ILE A 362 20.57 0.83 6.30
CA ILE A 362 20.36 -0.27 7.23
C ILE A 362 20.28 -1.58 6.43
N PRO A 363 21.17 -2.56 6.68
CA PRO A 363 21.19 -3.80 5.91
C PRO A 363 19.93 -4.63 6.14
N PHE A 364 19.53 -5.37 5.11
CA PHE A 364 18.56 -6.46 5.25
C PHE A 364 19.33 -7.76 5.51
N ASN A 365 19.20 -8.31 6.70
CA ASN A 365 19.92 -9.50 7.15
C ASN A 365 18.95 -10.69 7.22
N TRP A 366 18.95 -11.54 6.20
CA TRP A 366 18.09 -12.72 6.16
C TRP A 366 18.82 -13.99 6.60
N ASN A 367 18.17 -14.76 7.49
CA ASN A 367 18.61 -16.07 7.88
C ASN A 367 17.41 -17.03 7.98
N ALA A 368 17.27 -17.93 7.01
CA ALA A 368 16.21 -18.94 6.96
C ALA A 368 16.21 -19.91 8.17
N HIS A 369 17.31 -19.96 8.92
CA HIS A 369 17.51 -20.82 10.09
C HIS A 369 17.45 -20.04 11.40
N LEU A 370 16.91 -18.81 11.40
CA LEU A 370 16.71 -18.04 12.62
C LEU A 370 15.83 -18.82 13.58
N ASP A 371 16.28 -18.98 14.82
CA ASP A 371 15.47 -19.63 15.86
C ASP A 371 14.37 -18.67 16.33
N VAL A 372 13.17 -18.84 15.77
CA VAL A 372 12.02 -17.97 16.06
C VAL A 372 11.58 -18.00 17.53
N ARG A 373 11.96 -19.03 18.30
CA ARG A 373 11.66 -19.13 19.74
C ARG A 373 12.36 -18.04 20.57
N LYS A 374 13.38 -17.41 19.99
CA LYS A 374 14.10 -16.28 20.60
C LYS A 374 13.41 -14.93 20.35
N LEU A 375 12.42 -14.89 19.48
CA LEU A 375 11.66 -13.67 19.21
C LEU A 375 10.65 -13.41 20.34
N ARG A 376 10.53 -12.16 20.72
CA ARG A 376 9.46 -11.68 21.59
C ARG A 376 8.24 -11.43 20.71
N VAL A 377 7.25 -12.30 20.81
CA VAL A 377 6.07 -12.25 19.95
C VAL A 377 4.85 -11.79 20.74
N GLY A 378 4.14 -10.80 20.22
CA GLY A 378 2.92 -10.29 20.81
C GLY A 378 1.70 -10.51 19.95
N TYR A 379 0.54 -10.13 20.47
CA TYR A 379 -0.71 -10.03 19.72
C TYR A 379 -1.49 -8.79 20.18
N LEU A 380 -2.17 -8.13 19.26
CA LEU A 380 -2.95 -6.93 19.56
C LEU A 380 -4.26 -7.33 20.25
N GLU A 381 -4.26 -7.36 21.60
CA GLU A 381 -5.32 -7.93 22.44
C GLU A 381 -6.72 -7.47 22.02
N GLY A 382 -6.99 -6.17 22.06
CA GLY A 382 -8.32 -5.65 21.75
C GLY A 382 -8.79 -5.91 20.32
N ALA A 383 -7.89 -6.21 19.37
CA ALA A 383 -8.26 -6.56 18.01
C ALA A 383 -8.86 -7.97 17.91
N PHE A 384 -8.32 -8.92 18.67
CA PHE A 384 -8.87 -10.29 18.75
C PHE A 384 -10.15 -10.35 19.59
N GLU A 385 -10.30 -9.47 20.57
CA GLU A 385 -11.51 -9.37 21.39
C GLU A 385 -12.71 -8.81 20.63
N GLU A 386 -12.50 -7.88 19.70
CA GLU A 386 -13.59 -7.22 18.96
C GLU A 386 -14.17 -8.06 17.82
N THR A 387 -13.54 -9.17 17.42
CA THR A 387 -14.02 -10.06 16.36
C THR A 387 -15.31 -10.73 16.79
N ARG A 388 -16.42 -10.40 16.09
CA ARG A 388 -17.77 -10.86 16.43
C ARG A 388 -18.22 -12.10 15.66
N ASP A 389 -17.70 -12.30 14.45
CA ASP A 389 -17.99 -13.49 13.66
C ASP A 389 -17.33 -14.72 14.29
N ALA A 390 -18.14 -15.68 14.74
CA ALA A 390 -17.68 -16.84 15.50
C ALA A 390 -16.75 -17.74 14.67
N ALA A 391 -16.97 -17.87 13.34
CA ALA A 391 -16.13 -18.68 12.48
C ALA A 391 -14.75 -18.03 12.29
N VAL A 392 -14.72 -16.71 12.07
CA VAL A 392 -13.48 -15.93 11.97
C VAL A 392 -12.73 -15.97 13.30
N LYS A 393 -13.40 -15.74 14.43
CA LYS A 393 -12.82 -15.78 15.77
C LYS A 393 -12.15 -17.13 16.06
N LYS A 394 -12.79 -18.24 15.70
CA LYS A 394 -12.20 -19.58 15.85
C LYS A 394 -10.93 -19.76 15.02
N ILE A 395 -10.87 -19.17 13.82
CA ILE A 395 -9.66 -19.20 12.98
C ILE A 395 -8.54 -18.35 13.63
N GLU A 396 -8.87 -17.19 14.15
CA GLU A 396 -7.93 -16.30 14.83
C GLU A 396 -7.37 -16.93 16.11
N GLU A 397 -8.21 -17.51 16.95
CA GLU A 397 -7.80 -18.25 18.16
C GLU A 397 -6.88 -19.41 17.81
N ARG A 398 -7.24 -20.22 16.79
CA ARG A 398 -6.38 -21.30 16.28
C ARG A 398 -5.04 -20.75 15.78
N THR A 399 -5.01 -19.58 15.14
CA THR A 399 -3.77 -18.96 14.69
C THR A 399 -2.84 -18.64 15.87
N LEU A 400 -3.37 -18.09 16.97
CA LEU A 400 -2.59 -17.83 18.17
C LEU A 400 -2.04 -19.14 18.78
N GLU A 401 -2.85 -20.21 18.84
CA GLU A 401 -2.41 -21.52 19.31
C GLU A 401 -1.32 -22.13 18.40
N GLN A 402 -1.45 -21.99 17.09
CA GLN A 402 -0.42 -22.44 16.14
C GLN A 402 0.90 -21.70 16.32
N VAL A 403 0.88 -20.39 16.59
CA VAL A 403 2.09 -19.62 16.88
C VAL A 403 2.69 -20.01 18.24
N LYS A 404 1.88 -20.25 19.26
CA LYS A 404 2.36 -20.79 20.55
C LYS A 404 3.02 -22.17 20.38
N ALA A 405 2.45 -23.03 19.54
CA ALA A 405 2.99 -24.35 19.27
C ALA A 405 4.37 -24.34 18.59
N LEU A 406 4.78 -23.20 17.99
CA LEU A 406 6.16 -23.00 17.53
C LEU A 406 7.16 -22.77 18.67
N GLY A 407 6.72 -22.77 19.93
CA GLY A 407 7.54 -22.64 21.13
C GLY A 407 7.71 -21.22 21.66
N MET A 408 6.83 -20.30 21.27
CA MET A 408 6.84 -18.90 21.71
C MET A 408 5.76 -18.62 22.76
N GLN A 409 6.06 -17.71 23.68
CA GLN A 409 5.07 -17.12 24.57
C GLN A 409 4.54 -15.84 23.92
N LEU A 410 3.21 -15.75 23.76
CA LEU A 410 2.55 -14.58 23.24
C LEU A 410 2.24 -13.59 24.36
N VAL A 411 2.65 -12.33 24.20
CA VAL A 411 2.34 -11.26 25.14
C VAL A 411 1.26 -10.31 24.57
N PRO A 412 0.31 -9.83 25.37
CA PRO A 412 -0.66 -8.88 24.88
C PRO A 412 -0.02 -7.53 24.60
N VAL A 413 -0.32 -6.97 23.44
CA VAL A 413 0.02 -5.59 23.07
C VAL A 413 -1.25 -4.77 23.14
N LYS A 414 -1.22 -3.66 23.86
CA LYS A 414 -2.35 -2.72 23.97
C LYS A 414 -2.13 -1.56 23.01
N LEU A 415 -3.12 -1.32 22.13
CA LEU A 415 -3.08 -0.16 21.25
C LEU A 415 -3.19 1.12 22.07
N PRO A 416 -2.27 2.09 21.91
CA PRO A 416 -2.40 3.38 22.58
C PRO A 416 -3.60 4.15 22.04
N GLU A 417 -4.20 4.98 22.88
CA GLU A 417 -5.28 5.88 22.51
C GLU A 417 -4.77 6.92 21.51
N TRP A 418 -5.40 6.94 20.32
CA TRP A 418 -5.15 7.93 19.29
C TRP A 418 -6.37 8.03 18.36
N SER A 419 -7.02 9.17 18.36
CA SER A 419 -8.22 9.45 17.55
C SER A 419 -7.97 10.44 16.41
N ILE A 420 -6.78 11.08 16.38
CA ILE A 420 -6.48 12.17 15.46
C ILE A 420 -6.15 11.62 14.07
N ASP A 421 -6.79 12.16 13.04
CA ASP A 421 -6.43 11.93 11.65
C ASP A 421 -5.27 12.86 11.25
N THR A 422 -4.10 12.27 11.09
CA THR A 422 -2.87 12.98 10.70
C THR A 422 -2.42 12.61 9.29
N SER A 423 -3.33 12.11 8.45
CA SER A 423 -2.99 11.65 7.10
C SER A 423 -2.48 12.78 6.24
N SER A 424 -1.28 12.60 5.68
CA SER A 424 -0.65 13.51 4.72
C SER A 424 -0.94 13.16 3.26
N ILE A 425 -1.52 11.98 2.99
CA ILE A 425 -1.75 11.46 1.63
C ILE A 425 -2.50 12.44 0.75
N GLY A 426 -3.53 13.10 1.30
CA GLY A 426 -4.34 14.06 0.54
C GLY A 426 -3.53 15.22 -0.02
N VAL A 427 -2.64 15.81 0.79
CA VAL A 427 -1.81 16.94 0.38
C VAL A 427 -0.73 16.49 -0.59
N GLU A 428 0.04 15.46 -0.23
CA GLU A 428 1.16 14.99 -1.04
C GLU A 428 0.71 14.47 -2.40
N SER A 429 -0.39 13.70 -2.48
CA SER A 429 -0.97 13.28 -3.76
C SER A 429 -1.56 14.45 -4.57
N GLY A 430 -2.12 15.46 -3.91
CA GLY A 430 -2.59 16.67 -4.57
C GLY A 430 -1.46 17.46 -5.23
N VAL A 431 -0.25 17.46 -4.64
CA VAL A 431 0.95 18.04 -5.26
C VAL A 431 1.39 17.22 -6.45
N PHE A 432 1.47 15.88 -6.33
CA PHE A 432 1.92 15.00 -7.41
C PHE A 432 1.01 15.08 -8.64
N PHE A 433 -0.33 15.12 -8.44
CA PHE A 433 -1.32 15.22 -9.51
C PHE A 433 -1.80 16.65 -9.80
N ASP A 434 -1.02 17.66 -9.40
CA ASP A 434 -1.40 19.07 -9.60
C ASP A 434 -1.60 19.43 -11.08
N ASP A 435 -0.71 18.95 -11.94
CA ASP A 435 -0.81 19.20 -13.37
C ASP A 435 -2.04 18.53 -14.01
N LEU A 436 -2.38 17.31 -13.60
CA LEU A 436 -3.60 16.60 -14.01
C LEU A 436 -4.85 17.45 -13.73
N ILE A 437 -4.91 18.06 -12.54
CA ILE A 437 -6.06 18.88 -12.12
C ILE A 437 -6.07 20.24 -12.82
N ARG A 438 -4.92 20.89 -12.93
CA ARG A 438 -4.84 22.23 -13.57
C ARG A 438 -5.08 22.21 -15.06
N SER A 439 -4.69 21.11 -15.73
CA SER A 439 -4.95 20.90 -17.16
C SER A 439 -6.36 20.37 -17.45
N ASN A 440 -7.19 20.12 -16.43
CA ASN A 440 -8.52 19.50 -16.53
C ASN A 440 -8.53 18.09 -17.15
N ARG A 441 -7.40 17.40 -17.21
CA ARG A 441 -7.30 16.02 -17.72
C ARG A 441 -7.85 14.99 -16.73
N ASP A 442 -8.21 15.39 -15.53
CA ASP A 442 -8.95 14.58 -14.57
C ASP A 442 -10.33 14.09 -15.10
N LYS A 443 -10.86 14.73 -16.15
CA LYS A 443 -12.07 14.29 -16.87
C LYS A 443 -11.86 13.01 -17.69
N GLU A 444 -10.60 12.68 -18.01
CA GLU A 444 -10.19 11.45 -18.71
C GLU A 444 -10.06 10.25 -17.76
N MET A 445 -10.18 10.48 -16.45
CA MET A 445 -10.12 9.43 -15.43
C MET A 445 -11.34 8.51 -15.50
N THR A 446 -11.12 7.22 -15.26
CA THR A 446 -12.17 6.20 -15.11
C THR A 446 -13.02 6.45 -13.84
N ASN A 447 -12.39 6.94 -12.77
CA ASN A 447 -13.06 7.34 -11.53
C ASN A 447 -12.85 8.84 -11.25
N PRO A 448 -13.60 9.74 -11.88
CA PRO A 448 -13.44 11.19 -11.74
C PRO A 448 -13.72 11.68 -10.31
N GLY A 449 -14.45 10.91 -9.49
CA GLY A 449 -14.70 11.23 -8.08
C GLY A 449 -13.44 11.31 -7.22
N ARG A 450 -12.36 10.60 -7.62
CA ARG A 450 -11.06 10.67 -6.96
C ARG A 450 -10.40 12.05 -7.12
N ALA A 451 -10.54 12.69 -8.26
CA ALA A 451 -9.98 14.01 -8.54
C ALA A 451 -10.46 15.09 -7.53
N ASN A 452 -11.64 14.90 -6.93
CA ASN A 452 -12.14 15.81 -5.90
C ASN A 452 -11.18 15.93 -4.69
N SER A 453 -10.55 14.82 -4.28
CA SER A 453 -9.58 14.86 -3.19
C SER A 453 -8.32 15.64 -3.57
N PHE A 454 -7.89 15.57 -4.82
CA PHE A 454 -6.73 16.34 -5.32
C PHE A 454 -7.03 17.84 -5.40
N ARG A 455 -8.24 18.21 -5.88
CA ARG A 455 -8.68 19.62 -5.91
C ARG A 455 -8.76 20.22 -4.50
N SER A 456 -9.43 19.51 -3.58
CA SER A 456 -9.65 20.02 -2.21
C SER A 456 -8.37 20.06 -1.39
N SER A 457 -7.37 19.22 -1.67
CA SER A 457 -6.08 19.24 -0.97
C SER A 457 -5.32 20.57 -1.13
N ARG A 458 -5.54 21.29 -2.24
CA ARG A 458 -4.96 22.60 -2.48
C ARG A 458 -5.48 23.67 -1.50
N LEU A 459 -6.59 23.43 -0.84
CA LEU A 459 -7.19 24.33 0.14
C LEU A 459 -6.80 23.98 1.59
N ILE A 460 -5.94 22.98 1.78
CA ILE A 460 -5.40 22.65 3.10
C ILE A 460 -4.28 23.66 3.43
N PRO A 461 -4.41 24.49 4.49
CA PRO A 461 -3.37 25.42 4.87
C PRO A 461 -2.07 24.71 5.21
N ALA A 462 -0.93 25.26 4.79
CA ALA A 462 0.39 24.70 5.08
C ALA A 462 0.63 24.52 6.59
N VAL A 463 0.12 25.44 7.42
CA VAL A 463 0.20 25.35 8.88
C VAL A 463 -0.50 24.09 9.39
N GLU A 464 -1.68 23.77 8.89
CA GLU A 464 -2.44 22.58 9.32
C GLU A 464 -1.76 21.28 8.85
N TYR A 465 -1.19 21.27 7.64
CA TYR A 465 -0.38 20.14 7.18
C TYR A 465 0.82 19.90 8.12
N LEU A 466 1.56 20.94 8.46
CA LEU A 466 2.72 20.82 9.36
C LEU A 466 2.33 20.41 10.79
N GLN A 467 1.23 20.94 11.33
CA GLN A 467 0.71 20.51 12.62
C GLN A 467 0.29 19.03 12.59
N GLY A 468 -0.34 18.59 11.49
CA GLY A 468 -0.65 17.19 11.26
C GLY A 468 0.61 16.29 11.27
N GLN A 469 1.72 16.74 10.64
CA GLN A 469 2.99 16.01 10.66
C GLN A 469 3.61 15.96 12.08
N ARG A 470 3.50 17.03 12.86
CA ARG A 470 3.94 17.04 14.28
C ARG A 470 3.08 16.05 15.11
N ALA A 471 1.77 16.06 14.93
CA ALA A 471 0.88 15.10 15.57
C ALA A 471 1.22 13.65 15.18
N ARG A 472 1.58 13.41 13.90
CA ARG A 472 2.10 12.12 13.43
C ARG A 472 3.34 11.66 14.21
N SER A 473 4.29 12.56 14.48
CA SER A 473 5.48 12.24 15.29
C SER A 473 5.11 11.82 16.71
N MET A 474 4.12 12.46 17.34
CA MET A 474 3.62 12.07 18.67
C MET A 474 2.97 10.67 18.62
N MET A 475 2.17 10.40 17.61
CA MET A 475 1.54 9.09 17.40
C MET A 475 2.58 7.98 17.23
N MET A 476 3.62 8.24 16.41
CA MET A 476 4.73 7.30 16.21
C MET A 476 5.43 6.95 17.52
N ALA A 477 5.70 7.94 18.37
CA ALA A 477 6.32 7.71 19.68
C ALA A 477 5.43 6.84 20.59
N LYS A 478 4.10 7.09 20.62
CA LYS A 478 3.15 6.27 21.39
C LYS A 478 3.08 4.82 20.89
N LEU A 479 3.06 4.60 19.58
CA LEU A 479 3.06 3.26 19.02
C LEU A 479 4.40 2.53 19.29
N ALA A 480 5.52 3.25 19.18
CA ALA A 480 6.83 2.72 19.50
C ALA A 480 6.95 2.25 20.96
N GLU A 481 6.41 3.03 21.89
CA GLU A 481 6.33 2.68 23.31
C GLU A 481 5.46 1.44 23.54
N ALA A 482 4.29 1.38 22.94
CA ALA A 482 3.36 0.26 23.07
C ALA A 482 3.92 -1.07 22.52
N THR A 483 4.82 -1.00 21.55
CA THR A 483 5.41 -2.18 20.88
C THR A 483 6.88 -2.41 21.25
N ARG A 484 7.43 -1.70 22.24
CA ARG A 484 8.87 -1.76 22.58
C ARG A 484 9.34 -3.14 23.05
N ASP A 485 8.44 -3.91 23.68
CA ASP A 485 8.75 -5.19 24.31
C ASP A 485 8.56 -6.40 23.39
N VAL A 486 8.15 -6.16 22.14
CA VAL A 486 7.95 -7.19 21.11
C VAL A 486 8.81 -6.92 19.88
N ASP A 487 9.25 -7.99 19.22
CA ASP A 487 9.96 -7.94 17.94
C ASP A 487 8.95 -8.06 16.79
N VAL A 488 7.96 -8.94 16.95
CA VAL A 488 6.84 -9.16 16.02
C VAL A 488 5.54 -9.27 16.80
N TYR A 489 4.43 -8.79 16.25
CA TYR A 489 3.11 -9.00 16.83
C TYR A 489 2.03 -9.25 15.78
N LEU A 490 1.01 -10.00 16.18
CA LEU A 490 -0.10 -10.43 15.33
C LEU A 490 -1.29 -9.50 15.45
N VAL A 491 -1.94 -9.24 14.31
CA VAL A 491 -3.19 -8.47 14.22
C VAL A 491 -4.11 -9.16 13.24
N PRO A 492 -5.41 -9.35 13.52
CA PRO A 492 -6.39 -9.79 12.54
C PRO A 492 -6.32 -8.98 11.25
N ALA A 493 -6.46 -9.62 10.09
CA ALA A 493 -6.39 -8.91 8.83
C ALA A 493 -7.53 -7.88 8.73
N ASN A 494 -7.18 -6.64 8.33
CA ASN A 494 -8.17 -5.59 8.14
C ASN A 494 -9.07 -5.88 6.93
N GLN A 495 -10.20 -6.51 7.17
CA GLN A 495 -11.17 -6.88 6.14
C GLN A 495 -11.97 -5.68 5.58
N GLY A 496 -11.90 -4.51 6.21
CA GLY A 496 -12.74 -3.33 5.93
C GLY A 496 -12.06 -2.12 5.32
N GLY A 497 -10.76 -2.15 5.02
CA GLY A 497 -9.97 -0.97 4.65
C GLY A 497 -9.71 -0.74 3.16
N GLY A 498 -10.05 -1.64 2.28
CA GLY A 498 -9.99 -1.45 0.84
C GLY A 498 -11.34 -0.93 0.34
N GLY A 499 -11.43 0.34 -0.03
CA GLY A 499 -12.60 0.86 -0.76
C GLY A 499 -12.76 0.12 -2.09
N GLY A 500 -13.46 -0.99 -2.05
CA GLY A 500 -13.93 -1.76 -3.17
C GLY A 500 -15.29 -2.30 -2.77
N GLY A 501 -16.36 -1.86 -3.44
CA GLY A 501 -17.74 -2.15 -3.10
C GLY A 501 -17.97 -3.65 -2.87
N ALA A 502 -18.50 -3.98 -1.72
CA ALA A 502 -19.42 -5.09 -1.63
C ALA A 502 -20.52 -4.80 -2.66
N GLY A 503 -20.77 -5.78 -3.55
CA GLY A 503 -21.63 -5.63 -4.70
C GLY A 503 -22.90 -4.82 -4.42
N ARG A 504 -22.95 -3.63 -4.96
CA ARG A 504 -24.22 -3.02 -5.34
C ARG A 504 -24.53 -3.63 -6.71
N GLY A 505 -25.46 -4.55 -6.71
CA GLY A 505 -26.11 -5.01 -7.91
C GLY A 505 -26.45 -3.80 -8.79
N ALA A 506 -26.33 -3.97 -10.09
CA ALA A 506 -26.73 -3.00 -11.07
C ALA A 506 -28.11 -2.43 -10.69
N ALA A 507 -28.18 -1.13 -10.46
CA ALA A 507 -29.46 -0.46 -10.30
C ALA A 507 -30.23 -0.57 -11.62
N PRO A 508 -31.53 -0.88 -11.60
CA PRO A 508 -32.33 -0.79 -12.79
C PRO A 508 -32.37 0.66 -13.27
N ALA A 509 -32.25 0.81 -14.59
CA ALA A 509 -32.44 2.08 -15.28
C ALA A 509 -33.93 2.43 -15.20
N ASP A 510 -34.34 3.18 -14.19
CA ASP A 510 -35.56 3.95 -14.23
C ASP A 510 -35.45 5.14 -13.28
N GLY A 511 -35.71 6.32 -13.82
CA GLY A 511 -35.52 7.59 -13.15
C GLY A 511 -36.51 7.83 -12.00
N ALA A 512 -35.98 7.83 -10.79
CA ALA A 512 -36.57 8.55 -9.68
C ALA A 512 -35.42 8.96 -8.73
N ALA A 513 -35.31 10.27 -8.50
CA ALA A 513 -34.35 10.85 -7.57
C ALA A 513 -34.70 10.41 -6.15
N ALA A 514 -34.02 9.39 -5.65
CA ALA A 514 -34.04 9.02 -4.25
C ALA A 514 -32.85 9.70 -3.55
N THR A 515 -33.14 10.55 -2.59
CA THR A 515 -32.18 11.12 -1.63
C THR A 515 -31.40 10.00 -0.97
N PRO A 516 -30.05 9.97 -1.02
CA PRO A 516 -29.29 8.93 -0.34
C PRO A 516 -29.37 9.11 1.15
N PRO A 517 -29.52 8.04 1.95
CA PRO A 517 -29.47 8.13 3.39
C PRO A 517 -28.09 8.63 3.85
N ALA A 518 -28.10 9.58 4.77
CA ALA A 518 -26.92 10.08 5.47
C ALA A 518 -26.31 8.93 6.29
N GLY A 519 -25.24 8.34 5.83
CA GLY A 519 -24.53 7.29 6.56
C GLY A 519 -23.63 6.44 5.64
N GLY A 520 -22.30 6.57 5.80
CA GLY A 520 -21.35 5.58 5.35
C GLY A 520 -20.44 5.98 4.19
N ARG A 521 -19.71 7.08 4.31
CA ARG A 521 -18.45 7.26 3.56
C ARG A 521 -17.30 6.79 4.43
N GLY A 522 -16.70 5.65 4.05
CA GLY A 522 -15.42 5.19 4.60
C GLY A 522 -14.32 6.21 4.29
N GLY A 523 -14.27 7.29 5.04
CA GLY A 523 -13.17 8.24 5.03
C GLY A 523 -11.93 7.56 5.61
N ARG A 524 -10.79 7.76 4.99
CA ARG A 524 -9.45 7.32 5.46
C ARG A 524 -8.94 8.17 6.64
N GLY A 525 -9.78 8.60 7.54
CA GLY A 525 -9.46 9.44 8.68
C GLY A 525 -9.81 8.77 10.02
N GLY A 526 -9.07 9.05 11.09
CA GLY A 526 -9.25 8.51 12.43
C GLY A 526 -10.49 9.07 13.12
N GLY A 527 -11.70 8.53 12.88
CA GLY A 527 -12.88 8.87 13.65
C GLY A 527 -13.03 8.02 14.91
N PRO A 528 -13.74 8.50 15.95
CA PRO A 528 -13.88 7.82 17.25
C PRO A 528 -14.60 6.45 17.19
N ASN A 529 -15.22 6.09 16.08
CA ASN A 529 -16.00 4.86 15.91
C ASN A 529 -15.28 3.76 15.12
N ARG A 530 -13.95 3.77 15.02
CA ARG A 530 -13.21 2.72 14.32
C ARG A 530 -12.92 1.54 15.23
N THR A 531 -12.91 0.33 14.62
CA THR A 531 -12.43 -0.89 15.27
C THR A 531 -10.96 -0.73 15.69
N VAL A 532 -10.53 -1.52 16.68
CA VAL A 532 -9.12 -1.57 17.11
C VAL A 532 -8.21 -1.91 15.94
N VAL A 533 -8.59 -2.90 15.12
CA VAL A 533 -7.89 -3.24 13.87
C VAL A 533 -7.74 -2.04 12.94
N GLY A 534 -8.83 -1.28 12.72
CA GLY A 534 -8.81 -0.11 11.82
C GLY A 534 -7.96 1.04 12.35
N ARG A 535 -7.98 1.30 13.66
CA ARG A 535 -7.13 2.32 14.32
C ARG A 535 -5.66 1.91 14.24
N HIS A 536 -5.35 0.67 14.62
CA HIS A 536 -4.01 0.12 14.53
C HIS A 536 -3.45 0.20 13.11
N PHE A 537 -4.24 -0.21 12.12
CA PHE A 537 -3.85 -0.16 10.71
C PHE A 537 -3.43 1.26 10.30
N GLY A 538 -4.22 2.29 10.67
CA GLY A 538 -3.90 3.69 10.43
C GLY A 538 -2.59 4.11 11.09
N MET A 539 -2.42 3.79 12.37
CA MET A 539 -1.22 4.14 13.15
C MET A 539 0.03 3.45 12.60
N ALA A 540 -0.02 2.13 12.41
CA ALA A 540 1.12 1.34 11.91
C ALA A 540 1.52 1.75 10.48
N ASN A 541 0.54 2.16 9.66
CA ASN A 541 0.79 2.65 8.32
C ASN A 541 1.47 4.00 8.30
N LEU A 542 0.99 4.96 9.12
CA LEU A 542 1.61 6.28 9.28
C LEU A 542 2.99 6.21 9.96
N ALA A 543 3.17 5.29 10.89
CA ALA A 543 4.48 5.01 11.51
C ALA A 543 5.42 4.20 10.61
N CYS A 544 4.94 3.78 9.44
CA CYS A 544 5.68 3.01 8.46
C CYS A 544 6.25 1.69 8.97
N TYR A 545 5.55 1.02 9.87
CA TYR A 545 5.90 -0.31 10.35
C TYR A 545 5.84 -1.33 9.21
N PRO A 546 6.82 -2.24 9.10
CA PRO A 546 6.72 -3.34 8.16
C PRO A 546 5.61 -4.30 8.58
N ALA A 547 4.95 -4.90 7.60
CA ALA A 547 3.86 -5.83 7.82
C ALA A 547 3.87 -6.96 6.78
N LEU A 548 3.51 -8.15 7.21
CA LEU A 548 3.43 -9.35 6.38
C LEU A 548 2.02 -9.95 6.49
N ASN A 549 1.31 -10.00 5.38
CA ASN A 549 0.06 -10.75 5.29
C ASN A 549 0.35 -12.21 4.97
N VAL A 550 -0.26 -13.13 5.71
CA VAL A 550 -0.20 -14.57 5.45
C VAL A 550 -1.57 -15.22 5.58
N VAL A 551 -1.82 -16.27 4.81
CA VAL A 551 -3.04 -17.08 4.92
C VAL A 551 -3.02 -17.88 6.23
N ASN A 552 -4.10 -17.80 7.01
CA ASN A 552 -4.27 -18.51 8.28
C ASN A 552 -5.42 -19.53 8.28
N GLY A 553 -6.05 -19.72 7.14
CA GLY A 553 -7.14 -20.67 6.97
C GLY A 553 -7.99 -20.37 5.75
N PHE A 554 -9.14 -21.02 5.70
CA PHE A 554 -10.12 -20.85 4.64
C PHE A 554 -11.52 -20.84 5.24
N THR A 555 -12.41 -20.05 4.64
CA THR A 555 -13.84 -20.06 4.94
C THR A 555 -14.47 -21.37 4.48
N GLU A 556 -15.71 -21.63 4.87
CA GLU A 556 -16.51 -22.78 4.38
C GLU A 556 -16.66 -22.77 2.85
N THR A 557 -16.66 -21.60 2.23
CA THR A 557 -16.71 -21.45 0.77
C THR A 557 -15.35 -21.59 0.09
N GLY A 558 -14.27 -21.90 0.85
CA GLY A 558 -12.94 -22.09 0.33
C GLY A 558 -12.15 -20.80 0.05
N THR A 559 -12.69 -19.64 0.42
CA THR A 559 -11.99 -18.37 0.30
C THR A 559 -10.91 -18.24 1.40
N PRO A 560 -9.69 -17.75 1.10
CA PRO A 560 -8.63 -17.61 2.11
C PRO A 560 -8.99 -16.60 3.18
N THR A 561 -8.68 -16.94 4.43
CA THR A 561 -8.62 -16.04 5.58
C THR A 561 -7.17 -15.69 5.89
N ASN A 562 -6.94 -14.57 6.56
CA ASN A 562 -5.60 -14.03 6.69
C ASN A 562 -5.34 -13.44 8.07
N ILE A 563 -4.09 -13.46 8.47
CA ILE A 563 -3.53 -12.76 9.63
C ILE A 563 -2.41 -11.83 9.15
N THR A 564 -2.23 -10.71 9.81
CA THR A 564 -1.13 -9.79 9.50
C THR A 564 -0.13 -9.76 10.66
N PHE A 565 1.11 -10.02 10.36
CA PHE A 565 2.24 -9.87 11.28
C PHE A 565 2.83 -8.47 11.09
N TYR A 566 3.18 -7.79 12.17
CA TYR A 566 3.84 -6.49 12.19
C TYR A 566 5.14 -6.58 12.98
N ALA A 567 6.14 -5.82 12.56
CA ALA A 567 7.37 -5.66 13.32
C ALA A 567 7.70 -4.17 13.49
N ARG A 568 8.68 -3.89 14.33
CA ARG A 568 9.26 -2.54 14.43
C ARG A 568 9.95 -2.17 13.12
N PRO A 569 10.13 -0.87 12.82
CA PRO A 569 10.86 -0.44 11.64
C PRO A 569 12.19 -1.16 11.46
N PHE A 570 12.43 -1.63 10.24
CA PHE A 570 13.59 -2.43 9.82
C PHE A 570 13.67 -3.85 10.42
N GLY A 571 12.59 -4.36 11.01
CA GLY A 571 12.46 -5.72 11.52
C GLY A 571 11.90 -6.72 10.51
N GLU A 572 12.12 -6.51 9.20
CA GLU A 572 11.58 -7.40 8.17
C GLU A 572 12.14 -8.81 8.23
N ALA A 573 13.38 -9.00 8.68
CA ALA A 573 14.01 -10.31 8.78
C ALA A 573 13.31 -11.19 9.82
N GLU A 574 13.07 -10.65 11.01
CA GLU A 574 12.35 -11.31 12.11
C GLU A 574 10.89 -11.57 11.71
N LEU A 575 10.27 -10.59 11.08
CA LEU A 575 8.89 -10.67 10.57
C LEU A 575 8.72 -11.82 9.58
N LEU A 576 9.62 -11.91 8.59
CA LEU A 576 9.62 -12.95 7.57
C LEU A 576 9.99 -14.33 8.14
N ALA A 577 10.92 -14.39 9.12
CA ALA A 577 11.29 -15.64 9.76
C ALA A 577 10.11 -16.25 10.54
N LEU A 578 9.35 -15.44 11.28
CA LEU A 578 8.13 -15.91 11.95
C LEU A 578 7.06 -16.32 10.93
N GLY A 579 6.86 -15.52 9.86
CA GLY A 579 5.95 -15.84 8.77
C GLY A 579 6.29 -17.18 8.10
N LYS A 580 7.59 -17.41 7.82
CA LYS A 580 8.09 -18.68 7.27
C LYS A 580 7.80 -19.85 8.23
N ALA A 581 8.16 -19.73 9.49
CA ALA A 581 7.95 -20.79 10.49
C ALA A 581 6.45 -21.13 10.62
N TYR A 582 5.58 -20.11 10.60
CA TYR A 582 4.14 -20.31 10.62
C TYR A 582 3.64 -21.04 9.35
N GLN A 583 4.11 -20.65 8.18
CA GLN A 583 3.74 -21.29 6.91
C GLN A 583 4.24 -22.73 6.81
N ASP A 584 5.46 -23.02 7.27
CA ASP A 584 6.02 -24.37 7.32
C ASP A 584 5.20 -25.29 8.24
N ALA A 585 4.71 -24.77 9.36
CA ALA A 585 3.92 -25.54 10.32
C ALA A 585 2.47 -25.77 9.86
N THR A 586 1.89 -24.87 9.07
CA THR A 586 0.46 -24.90 8.73
C THR A 586 0.15 -25.34 7.31
N GLY A 587 1.03 -25.08 6.36
CA GLY A 587 0.87 -25.43 4.95
C GLY A 587 -0.25 -24.68 4.21
N PHE A 588 -0.93 -23.69 4.82
CA PHE A 588 -2.07 -23.00 4.20
C PHE A 588 -1.72 -22.31 2.88
N HIS A 589 -0.49 -21.80 2.75
CA HIS A 589 0.03 -21.14 1.57
C HIS A 589 0.21 -22.06 0.35
N LEU A 590 0.18 -23.39 0.55
CA LEU A 590 0.31 -24.37 -0.53
C LEU A 590 -1.00 -24.57 -1.30
N LYS A 591 -2.13 -24.18 -0.71
CA LYS A 591 -3.42 -24.24 -1.37
C LYS A 591 -3.55 -23.07 -2.37
N HIS A 592 -4.04 -23.36 -3.55
CA HIS A 592 -4.16 -22.38 -4.63
C HIS A 592 -5.56 -22.46 -5.29
N PRO A 593 -6.01 -21.38 -5.97
CA PRO A 593 -7.30 -21.36 -6.65
C PRO A 593 -7.31 -22.31 -7.84
N ALA A 594 -8.45 -22.91 -8.12
CA ALA A 594 -8.69 -23.66 -9.35
C ALA A 594 -9.15 -22.68 -10.44
N LEU A 595 -8.25 -22.32 -11.35
CA LEU A 595 -8.58 -21.53 -12.53
C LEU A 595 -9.07 -22.48 -13.64
N THR A 596 -10.35 -22.78 -13.65
CA THR A 596 -10.99 -23.59 -14.71
C THR A 596 -11.43 -22.73 -15.89
#